data_d8be6ef5d9915da0863b2e255144ff8f
#
_entry.id   d8be6ef5d9915da0863b2e255144ff8f
#
_cell.length_a   1.000
_cell.length_b   1.000
_cell.length_c   1.000
_cell.angle_alpha   90.00
_cell.angle_beta   90.00
_cell.angle_gamma   90.00
#
_symmetry.space_group_name_H-M   'P 1'
#
loop_
_entity.id
_entity.type
_entity.pdbx_description
1 polymer ?
#
loop_
_entity_poly.entity_id
_entity_poly.type
_entity_poly.pdbx_seq_one_letter_code
_entity_poly.pdbx_strand_id
1 'polypeptide(L)'
;MGAEVTVFSHSPSKEGDAKAMGAHHFVSTKNPDFNKSLIKHFDLILNTVSAELNINDYLQMLNVDGTLVVIGLPGKPYAVEVGSLLPARRSLSGSMIGGIAEMQEMLNFCGKHNIVSDVEVIKADYINQAYDRTVASDVKYRFVIDTKSF
;
A
#
# COMPACT_ATOMS: atom_id res chain seq x y z
N MET A 1 1.01 -3.37 -16.00
CA MET A 1 2.33 -3.92 -15.67
C MET A 1 2.29 -5.45 -15.57
N GLY A 2 1.13 -6.09 -15.68
CA GLY A 2 0.99 -7.56 -15.77
C GLY A 2 1.11 -8.34 -14.45
N ALA A 3 1.20 -7.66 -13.31
CA ALA A 3 1.21 -8.35 -12.02
C ALA A 3 -0.21 -8.76 -11.61
N GLU A 4 -0.33 -9.92 -10.97
CA GLU A 4 -1.53 -10.31 -10.23
C GLU A 4 -1.49 -9.63 -8.85
N VAL A 5 -2.50 -8.84 -8.54
CA VAL A 5 -2.49 -7.94 -7.36
C VAL A 5 -3.47 -8.43 -6.31
N THR A 6 -2.97 -8.66 -5.10
CA THR A 6 -3.76 -8.90 -3.90
C THR A 6 -3.64 -7.71 -2.96
N VAL A 7 -4.78 -7.15 -2.55
CA VAL A 7 -4.82 -6.06 -1.55
C VAL A 7 -5.15 -6.63 -0.18
N PHE A 8 -4.32 -6.29 0.81
CA PHE A 8 -4.56 -6.56 2.23
C PHE A 8 -5.14 -5.33 2.91
N SER A 9 -6.21 -5.48 3.67
CA SER A 9 -6.76 -4.40 4.47
C SER A 9 -7.41 -4.90 5.75
N HIS A 10 -7.27 -4.11 6.82
CA HIS A 10 -8.02 -4.35 8.07
C HIS A 10 -9.51 -4.00 7.93
N SER A 11 -9.90 -3.23 6.91
CA SER A 11 -11.28 -2.79 6.69
C SER A 11 -11.92 -3.55 5.52
N PRO A 12 -12.78 -4.56 5.79
CA PRO A 12 -13.44 -5.33 4.73
C PRO A 12 -14.29 -4.49 3.78
N SER A 13 -14.82 -3.35 4.25
CA SER A 13 -15.59 -2.40 3.44
C SER A 13 -14.81 -1.81 2.25
N LYS A 14 -13.48 -1.89 2.27
CA LYS A 14 -12.62 -1.40 1.17
C LYS A 14 -12.46 -2.40 0.02
N GLU A 15 -13.07 -3.60 0.11
CA GLU A 15 -12.94 -4.61 -0.94
C GLU A 15 -13.47 -4.13 -2.30
N GLY A 16 -14.66 -3.51 -2.31
CA GLY A 16 -15.27 -2.98 -3.53
C GLY A 16 -14.40 -1.91 -4.21
N ASP A 17 -13.85 -0.98 -3.41
CA ASP A 17 -12.95 0.06 -3.92
C ASP A 17 -11.63 -0.52 -4.45
N ALA A 18 -11.05 -1.49 -3.74
CA ALA A 18 -9.82 -2.16 -4.19
C ALA A 18 -10.03 -2.87 -5.54
N LYS A 19 -11.14 -3.59 -5.69
CA LYS A 19 -11.48 -4.27 -6.96
C LYS A 19 -11.78 -3.28 -8.09
N ALA A 20 -12.45 -2.17 -7.80
CA ALA A 20 -12.71 -1.12 -8.77
C ALA A 20 -11.42 -0.46 -9.29
N MET A 21 -10.38 -0.39 -8.45
CA MET A 21 -9.04 0.08 -8.82
C MET A 21 -8.19 -0.98 -9.53
N GLY A 22 -8.71 -2.19 -9.78
CA GLY A 22 -8.04 -3.24 -10.53
C GLY A 22 -7.34 -4.31 -9.70
N ALA A 23 -7.58 -4.39 -8.39
CA ALA A 23 -7.10 -5.52 -7.60
C ALA A 23 -7.80 -6.83 -8.03
N HIS A 24 -7.03 -7.89 -8.21
CA HIS A 24 -7.55 -9.21 -8.56
C HIS A 24 -8.13 -9.91 -7.31
N HIS A 25 -7.45 -9.75 -6.18
CA HIS A 25 -7.83 -10.37 -4.92
C HIS A 25 -7.84 -9.36 -3.78
N PHE A 26 -8.65 -9.66 -2.76
CA PHE A 26 -8.70 -8.88 -1.53
C PHE A 26 -8.69 -9.83 -0.33
N VAL A 27 -7.88 -9.51 0.67
CA VAL A 27 -7.74 -10.28 1.91
C VAL A 27 -7.93 -9.38 3.11
N SER A 28 -8.91 -9.74 3.96
CA SER A 28 -9.13 -9.03 5.21
C SER A 28 -8.18 -9.53 6.30
N THR A 29 -7.34 -8.64 6.82
CA THR A 29 -6.44 -8.94 7.94
C THR A 29 -7.12 -8.93 9.31
N LYS A 30 -8.45 -8.75 9.37
CA LYS A 30 -9.24 -8.97 10.60
C LYS A 30 -9.29 -10.43 11.03
N ASN A 31 -9.22 -11.36 10.09
CA ASN A 31 -9.11 -12.77 10.38
C ASN A 31 -7.67 -13.04 10.85
N PRO A 32 -7.43 -13.54 12.07
CA PRO A 32 -6.08 -13.84 12.55
C PRO A 32 -5.37 -14.92 11.73
N ASP A 33 -6.12 -15.70 10.98
CA ASP A 33 -5.61 -16.79 10.13
C ASP A 33 -5.46 -16.38 8.66
N PHE A 34 -5.52 -15.07 8.35
CA PHE A 34 -5.51 -14.55 6.98
C PHE A 34 -4.31 -15.01 6.14
N ASN A 35 -3.18 -15.27 6.79
CA ASN A 35 -1.92 -15.63 6.14
C ASN A 35 -1.77 -17.15 5.90
N LYS A 36 -2.55 -18.01 6.57
CA LYS A 36 -2.34 -19.47 6.56
C LYS A 36 -2.42 -20.10 5.16
N SER A 37 -3.34 -19.63 4.32
CA SER A 37 -3.51 -20.13 2.95
C SER A 37 -2.57 -19.47 1.94
N LEU A 38 -1.81 -18.46 2.37
CA LEU A 38 -0.98 -17.61 1.50
C LEU A 38 0.52 -17.83 1.74
N ILE A 39 0.91 -18.84 2.49
CA ILE A 39 2.32 -19.17 2.73
C ILE A 39 2.99 -19.49 1.38
N LYS A 40 4.15 -18.86 1.11
CA LYS A 40 4.91 -19.00 -0.14
C LYS A 40 4.06 -18.69 -1.40
N HIS A 41 3.36 -17.58 -1.38
CA HIS A 41 2.41 -17.21 -2.43
C HIS A 41 2.86 -15.99 -3.24
N PHE A 42 3.53 -15.01 -2.62
CA PHE A 42 3.86 -13.74 -3.26
C PHE A 42 5.35 -13.63 -3.61
N ASP A 43 5.63 -13.06 -4.77
CA ASP A 43 7.01 -12.73 -5.17
C ASP A 43 7.42 -11.34 -4.64
N LEU A 44 6.44 -10.43 -4.49
CA LEU A 44 6.65 -9.08 -4.00
C LEU A 44 5.51 -8.66 -3.06
N ILE A 45 5.86 -8.11 -1.92
CA ILE A 45 4.91 -7.46 -1.00
C ILE A 45 5.35 -6.01 -0.79
N LEU A 46 4.45 -5.06 -1.06
CA LEU A 46 4.65 -3.65 -0.76
C LEU A 46 3.90 -3.30 0.52
N ASN A 47 4.63 -3.05 1.61
CA ASN A 47 4.04 -2.66 2.88
C ASN A 47 3.99 -1.13 3.01
N THR A 48 2.82 -0.56 2.80
CA THR A 48 2.54 0.88 2.93
C THR A 48 1.96 1.25 4.30
N VAL A 49 1.81 0.27 5.20
CA VAL A 49 1.15 0.45 6.51
C VAL A 49 2.12 1.05 7.52
N SER A 50 1.70 2.12 8.19
CA SER A 50 2.46 2.74 9.28
C SER A 50 2.00 2.28 10.68
N ALA A 51 0.92 1.48 10.77
CA ALA A 51 0.49 0.88 12.03
C ALA A 51 1.35 -0.33 12.42
N GLU A 52 1.28 -0.72 13.69
CA GLU A 52 1.95 -1.91 14.18
C GLU A 52 1.38 -3.17 13.50
N LEU A 53 2.26 -4.01 13.02
CA LEU A 53 1.93 -5.32 12.45
C LEU A 53 3.07 -6.31 12.73
N ASN A 54 2.74 -7.61 12.73
CA ASN A 54 3.77 -8.65 12.76
C ASN A 54 4.33 -8.86 11.36
N ILE A 55 5.51 -8.30 11.10
CA ILE A 55 6.16 -8.39 9.78
C ILE A 55 6.47 -9.83 9.37
N ASN A 56 6.63 -10.75 10.34
CA ASN A 56 6.97 -12.14 10.06
C ASN A 56 5.81 -12.90 9.38
N ASP A 57 4.57 -12.53 9.66
CA ASP A 57 3.40 -13.11 8.97
C ASP A 57 3.47 -12.83 7.46
N TYR A 58 3.87 -11.62 7.09
CA TYR A 58 4.02 -11.22 5.69
C TYR A 58 5.28 -11.82 5.05
N LEU A 59 6.39 -11.90 5.77
CA LEU A 59 7.60 -12.56 5.28
C LEU A 59 7.36 -14.03 4.95
N GLN A 60 6.57 -14.76 5.75
CA GLN A 60 6.23 -16.16 5.49
C GLN A 60 5.37 -16.35 4.24
N MET A 61 4.59 -15.33 3.84
CA MET A 61 3.81 -15.37 2.61
C MET A 61 4.65 -15.18 1.35
N LEU A 62 5.90 -14.71 1.46
CA LEU A 62 6.80 -14.61 0.32
C LEU A 62 7.23 -15.98 -0.20
N ASN A 63 7.30 -16.06 -1.51
CA ASN A 63 7.84 -17.19 -2.24
C ASN A 63 9.39 -17.29 -2.07
N VAL A 64 10.02 -18.25 -2.75
CA VAL A 64 11.49 -18.32 -2.82
C VAL A 64 12.01 -17.08 -3.56
N ASP A 65 13.06 -16.45 -3.01
CA ASP A 65 13.64 -15.19 -3.50
C ASP A 65 12.69 -13.98 -3.47
N GLY A 66 11.51 -14.13 -2.83
CA GLY A 66 10.54 -13.05 -2.71
C GLY A 66 11.04 -11.90 -1.84
N THR A 67 10.54 -10.70 -2.12
CA THR A 67 10.93 -9.46 -1.43
C THR A 67 9.75 -8.77 -0.78
N LEU A 68 9.89 -8.40 0.49
CA LEU A 68 8.99 -7.46 1.16
C LEU A 68 9.65 -6.08 1.21
N VAL A 69 9.00 -5.08 0.65
CA VAL A 69 9.46 -3.68 0.64
C VAL A 69 8.65 -2.87 1.63
N VAL A 70 9.32 -2.32 2.63
CA VAL A 70 8.72 -1.39 3.61
C VAL A 70 8.74 0.01 3.01
N ILE A 71 7.54 0.60 2.90
CA ILE A 71 7.30 1.97 2.42
C ILE A 71 6.68 2.80 3.55
N GLY A 72 5.76 2.20 4.32
CA GLY A 72 5.18 2.82 5.51
C GLY A 72 6.21 2.94 6.64
N LEU A 73 6.17 4.05 7.38
CA LEU A 73 7.05 4.28 8.54
C LEU A 73 6.31 3.90 9.83
N PRO A 74 6.60 2.75 10.45
CA PRO A 74 5.95 2.34 11.69
C PRO A 74 6.46 3.18 12.88
N GLY A 75 5.61 3.36 13.89
CA GLY A 75 5.97 4.05 15.12
C GLY A 75 6.93 3.28 16.03
N LYS A 76 7.09 1.96 15.80
CA LYS A 76 8.01 1.08 16.53
C LYS A 76 8.82 0.21 15.57
N PRO A 77 10.04 -0.21 15.96
CA PRO A 77 10.84 -1.12 15.15
C PRO A 77 10.11 -2.46 14.90
N TYR A 78 10.30 -3.04 13.72
CA TYR A 78 9.88 -4.41 13.48
C TYR A 78 10.84 -5.42 14.13
N ALA A 79 10.27 -6.40 14.83
CA ALA A 79 11.01 -7.57 15.29
C ALA A 79 11.04 -8.62 14.18
N VAL A 80 12.15 -8.71 13.46
CA VAL A 80 12.31 -9.65 12.35
C VAL A 80 12.92 -10.96 12.88
N GLU A 81 12.20 -12.05 12.70
CA GLU A 81 12.70 -13.40 12.99
C GLU A 81 13.52 -13.89 11.79
N VAL A 82 14.78 -14.20 12.01
CA VAL A 82 15.69 -14.68 10.95
C VAL A 82 15.15 -15.97 10.30
N GLY A 83 14.44 -16.81 11.08
CA GLY A 83 13.75 -18.00 10.58
C GLY A 83 12.65 -17.71 9.54
N SER A 84 12.15 -16.48 9.46
CA SER A 84 11.22 -16.07 8.39
C SER A 84 11.92 -15.76 7.07
N LEU A 85 13.23 -15.52 7.06
CA LEU A 85 14.01 -15.17 5.88
C LEU A 85 14.76 -16.36 5.27
N LEU A 86 15.51 -17.09 6.10
CA LEU A 86 16.48 -18.11 5.65
C LEU A 86 15.89 -19.22 4.77
N PRO A 87 14.75 -19.87 5.12
CA PRO A 87 14.29 -21.08 4.44
C PRO A 87 13.96 -20.88 2.95
N ALA A 88 13.70 -19.66 2.52
CA ALA A 88 13.31 -19.33 1.14
C ALA A 88 14.11 -18.15 0.56
N ARG A 89 15.28 -17.83 1.13
CA ARG A 89 16.14 -16.71 0.68
C ARG A 89 15.39 -15.40 0.50
N ARG A 90 14.48 -15.10 1.40
CA ARG A 90 13.61 -13.93 1.34
C ARG A 90 14.37 -12.66 1.68
N SER A 91 13.95 -11.55 1.09
CA SER A 91 14.53 -10.23 1.34
C SER A 91 13.54 -9.31 2.04
N LEU A 92 14.05 -8.54 3.00
CA LEU A 92 13.35 -7.38 3.57
C LEU A 92 14.12 -6.13 3.13
N SER A 93 13.44 -5.24 2.44
CA SER A 93 14.00 -4.03 1.87
C SER A 93 13.18 -2.81 2.24
N GLY A 94 13.71 -1.64 2.04
CA GLY A 94 13.01 -0.36 2.22
C GLY A 94 13.04 0.46 0.95
N SER A 95 12.02 1.29 0.76
CA SER A 95 12.00 2.32 -0.26
C SER A 95 11.34 3.57 0.30
N MET A 96 11.79 4.73 -0.13
CA MET A 96 11.24 6.02 0.26
C MET A 96 10.83 6.80 -0.98
N ILE A 97 11.35 8.00 -1.15
CA ILE A 97 11.08 8.86 -2.31
C ILE A 97 12.07 8.57 -3.43
N GLY A 98 11.60 8.67 -4.67
CA GLY A 98 12.45 8.58 -5.86
C GLY A 98 13.13 9.90 -6.20
N GLY A 99 14.14 9.84 -7.06
CA GLY A 99 14.77 11.03 -7.66
C GLY A 99 13.87 11.69 -8.72
N ILE A 100 14.24 12.90 -9.15
CA ILE A 100 13.47 13.67 -10.15
C ILE A 100 13.33 12.89 -11.47
N ALA A 101 14.40 12.21 -11.89
CA ALA A 101 14.39 11.42 -13.12
C ALA A 101 13.40 10.25 -13.05
N GLU A 102 13.40 9.51 -11.95
CA GLU A 102 12.46 8.40 -11.71
C GLU A 102 11.02 8.89 -11.64
N MET A 103 10.79 10.05 -11.01
CA MET A 103 9.46 10.67 -10.96
C MET A 103 8.99 11.05 -12.37
N GLN A 104 9.85 11.61 -13.21
CA GLN A 104 9.50 11.94 -14.59
C GLN A 104 9.18 10.69 -15.41
N GLU A 105 9.95 9.61 -15.22
CA GLU A 105 9.68 8.33 -15.86
C GLU A 105 8.31 7.77 -15.45
N MET A 106 8.01 7.79 -14.14
CA MET A 106 6.71 7.38 -13.60
C MET A 106 5.56 8.21 -14.20
N LEU A 107 5.70 9.54 -14.27
CA LEU A 107 4.68 10.42 -14.86
C LEU A 107 4.47 10.14 -16.34
N ASN A 108 5.55 9.91 -17.10
CA ASN A 108 5.47 9.54 -18.52
C ASN A 108 4.74 8.21 -18.71
N PHE A 109 5.03 7.22 -17.86
CA PHE A 109 4.33 5.93 -17.86
C PHE A 109 2.84 6.13 -17.56
N CYS A 110 2.49 6.88 -16.51
CA CYS A 110 1.11 7.14 -16.13
C CYS A 110 0.36 7.87 -17.24
N GLY A 111 0.96 8.89 -17.86
CA GLY A 111 0.36 9.61 -18.98
C GLY A 111 0.12 8.72 -20.21
N LYS A 112 1.06 7.83 -20.53
CA LYS A 112 0.93 6.87 -21.65
C LYS A 112 -0.20 5.86 -21.44
N HIS A 113 -0.47 5.48 -20.18
CA HIS A 113 -1.43 4.45 -19.83
C HIS A 113 -2.73 5.00 -19.23
N ASN A 114 -2.93 6.33 -19.23
CA ASN A 114 -4.09 7.00 -18.64
C ASN A 114 -4.30 6.65 -17.16
N ILE A 115 -3.22 6.50 -16.41
CA ILE A 115 -3.25 6.25 -14.98
C ILE A 115 -3.29 7.60 -14.25
N VAL A 116 -4.39 7.87 -13.54
CA VAL A 116 -4.57 9.08 -12.75
C VAL A 116 -4.94 8.73 -11.33
N SER A 117 -4.69 9.64 -10.39
CA SER A 117 -5.15 9.48 -9.02
C SER A 117 -6.60 9.97 -8.89
N ASP A 118 -7.43 9.21 -8.17
CA ASP A 118 -8.73 9.71 -7.74
C ASP A 118 -8.51 10.82 -6.71
N VAL A 119 -9.21 11.93 -6.89
CA VAL A 119 -9.07 13.13 -6.05
C VAL A 119 -10.43 13.75 -5.77
N GLU A 120 -10.58 14.36 -4.60
CA GLU A 120 -11.70 15.25 -4.28
C GLU A 120 -11.20 16.69 -4.36
N VAL A 121 -11.72 17.46 -5.34
CA VAL A 121 -11.36 18.89 -5.46
C VAL A 121 -12.16 19.71 -4.47
N ILE A 122 -11.48 20.51 -3.67
CA ILE A 122 -12.07 21.34 -2.61
C ILE A 122 -11.69 22.80 -2.77
N LYS A 123 -12.48 23.70 -2.17
CA LYS A 123 -12.13 25.12 -2.01
C LYS A 123 -11.19 25.32 -0.81
N ALA A 124 -10.50 26.46 -0.77
CA ALA A 124 -9.57 26.79 0.31
C ALA A 124 -10.24 26.87 1.69
N ASP A 125 -11.47 27.35 1.77
CA ASP A 125 -12.25 27.44 3.02
C ASP A 125 -12.63 26.07 3.62
N TYR A 126 -12.54 24.99 2.83
CA TYR A 126 -12.87 23.64 3.26
C TYR A 126 -11.67 22.90 3.89
N ILE A 127 -10.48 23.49 3.95
CA ILE A 127 -9.21 22.81 4.35
C ILE A 127 -9.35 22.11 5.72
N ASN A 128 -9.90 22.79 6.74
CA ASN A 128 -10.00 22.20 8.08
C ASN A 128 -10.89 20.95 8.10
N GLN A 129 -12.03 21.00 7.41
CA GLN A 129 -12.92 19.85 7.28
C GLN A 129 -12.26 18.71 6.49
N ALA A 130 -11.46 19.03 5.47
CA ALA A 130 -10.69 18.03 4.72
C ALA A 130 -9.66 17.33 5.61
N TYR A 131 -9.00 18.04 6.52
CA TYR A 131 -8.11 17.43 7.52
C TYR A 131 -8.85 16.46 8.44
N ASP A 132 -10.00 16.87 8.98
CA ASP A 132 -10.82 16.03 9.85
C ASP A 132 -11.26 14.74 9.12
N ARG A 133 -11.70 14.86 7.87
CA ARG A 133 -12.05 13.73 7.01
C ARG A 133 -10.85 12.83 6.70
N THR A 134 -9.66 13.40 6.48
CA THR A 134 -8.43 12.62 6.26
C THR A 134 -8.07 11.80 7.50
N VAL A 135 -8.16 12.40 8.69
CA VAL A 135 -7.92 11.69 9.96
C VAL A 135 -8.94 10.55 10.16
N ALA A 136 -10.20 10.78 9.77
CA ALA A 136 -11.26 9.77 9.81
C ALA A 136 -11.14 8.70 8.71
N SER A 137 -10.14 8.79 7.80
CA SER A 137 -10.00 7.94 6.60
C SER A 137 -11.22 8.02 5.66
N ASP A 138 -11.90 9.15 5.65
CA ASP A 138 -13.06 9.48 4.81
C ASP A 138 -12.62 10.37 3.63
N VAL A 139 -11.80 9.85 2.75
CA VAL A 139 -11.36 10.50 1.51
C VAL A 139 -10.95 9.48 0.44
N LYS A 140 -11.28 9.72 -0.82
CA LYS A 140 -10.93 8.87 -1.96
C LYS A 140 -10.08 9.65 -2.99
N TYR A 141 -8.75 9.71 -2.91
CA TYR A 141 -7.88 9.21 -1.84
C TYR A 141 -7.03 10.36 -1.33
N ARG A 142 -7.25 11.56 -1.91
CA ARG A 142 -6.63 12.82 -1.49
C ARG A 142 -7.52 14.01 -1.82
N PHE A 143 -7.39 15.06 -1.05
CA PHE A 143 -7.96 16.36 -1.40
C PHE A 143 -6.99 17.15 -2.27
N VAL A 144 -7.54 17.86 -3.26
CA VAL A 144 -6.81 18.83 -4.09
C VAL A 144 -7.51 20.18 -3.95
N ILE A 145 -6.76 21.19 -3.54
CA ILE A 145 -7.31 22.54 -3.34
C ILE A 145 -7.32 23.28 -4.69
N ASP A 146 -8.49 23.78 -5.09
CA ASP A 146 -8.58 24.69 -6.22
C ASP A 146 -8.00 26.05 -5.81
N THR A 147 -6.82 26.38 -6.34
CA THR A 147 -6.11 27.62 -6.05
C THR A 147 -6.86 28.88 -6.50
N LYS A 148 -7.85 28.78 -7.38
CA LYS A 148 -8.72 29.89 -7.74
C LYS A 148 -9.73 30.28 -6.66
N SER A 149 -9.82 29.49 -5.60
CA SER A 149 -10.74 29.71 -4.49
C SER A 149 -10.13 30.48 -3.30
N PHE A 150 -8.86 30.92 -3.43
CA PHE A 150 -8.20 31.81 -2.48
C PHE A 150 -8.66 33.25 -2.63
#